data_f621ae2c0c559d6dcbd513c9cd2fdff6
#
_entry.id   f621ae2c0c559d6dcbd513c9cd2fdff6
#
_cell.length_a   1.000
_cell.length_b   1.000
_cell.length_c   1.000
_cell.angle_alpha   90.00
_cell.angle_beta   90.00
_cell.angle_gamma   90.00
#
_symmetry.space_group_name_H-M   'P 1'
#
loop_
_entity.id
_entity.type
_entity.pdbx_description
1 polymer ?
#
loop_
_entity_poly.entity_id
_entity_poly.type
_entity_poly.pdbx_seq_one_letter_code
_entity_poly.pdbx_strand_id
1 'polypeptide(L)'
;MDLNYIKPKIFEALKGYTGEQFVKDLISGIIVAIIAMPLSIALAIASGVNPEQGLYTAVVAGFFISFLGGSIVQIGGPTAAFVIIIYGIVAQYGMAGLTVATIMAGFMLILMGIFRLGDLIKFIPKTITVGFTFGIAVSIVAGQIKDFFGLDMGAVPAEFVEKMIALFKNFHTLNIATFLVGLLALLIQIFWPKVSKKIPGSLIAIIVTTLIVKFGNLPVKTIGDLYTIKAGLPEFSMPGVTPELISQMISPAFTIAILAAIESLLSCVVSDTMTGSHHSPNAELIGQGVGNIMSALFGGIPATGAIARTAANVKNGGRTPIAGMIHAITLMLILLFLMPYASLIPMSCLAAILIIVGYNMSGWRNVVHICLLYTSDAADE
;
A
#
# COMPACT_ATOMS: atom_id res chain seq x y z
N MET A 1 28.91 22.17 -5.75
CA MET A 1 27.85 21.58 -4.93
C MET A 1 27.99 20.06 -5.05
N ASP A 2 28.20 19.40 -3.92
CA ASP A 2 28.28 17.93 -3.92
C ASP A 2 26.86 17.34 -4.07
N LEU A 3 26.52 16.85 -5.27
CA LEU A 3 25.20 16.30 -5.61
C LEU A 3 25.08 14.81 -5.26
N ASN A 4 26.07 14.24 -4.57
CA ASN A 4 26.05 12.81 -4.24
C ASN A 4 24.89 12.41 -3.34
N TYR A 5 24.35 13.35 -2.53
CA TYR A 5 23.23 13.08 -1.61
C TYR A 5 21.87 12.86 -2.30
N ILE A 6 21.75 13.26 -3.58
CA ILE A 6 20.52 13.07 -4.40
C ILE A 6 20.71 12.03 -5.51
N LYS A 7 21.87 11.37 -5.55
CA LYS A 7 22.16 10.39 -6.59
C LYS A 7 21.36 9.10 -6.36
N PRO A 8 20.59 8.62 -7.35
CA PRO A 8 19.88 7.36 -7.26
C PRO A 8 20.82 6.19 -7.00
N LYS A 9 20.42 5.28 -6.11
CA LYS A 9 21.24 4.11 -5.73
C LYS A 9 21.44 3.09 -6.85
N ILE A 10 20.64 3.13 -7.91
CA ILE A 10 20.81 2.24 -9.06
C ILE A 10 22.21 2.37 -9.69
N PHE A 11 22.78 3.57 -9.77
CA PHE A 11 24.12 3.76 -10.34
C PHE A 11 25.22 3.13 -9.49
N GLU A 12 25.00 3.00 -8.20
CA GLU A 12 25.92 2.31 -7.29
C GLU A 12 25.71 0.79 -7.37
N ALA A 13 24.47 0.34 -7.39
CA ALA A 13 24.07 -1.05 -7.42
C ALA A 13 24.49 -1.78 -8.72
N LEU A 14 24.57 -1.05 -9.84
CA LEU A 14 25.04 -1.60 -11.13
C LEU A 14 26.55 -1.81 -11.20
N LYS A 15 27.34 -1.21 -10.29
CA LYS A 15 28.77 -1.46 -10.22
C LYS A 15 29.04 -2.86 -9.71
N GLY A 16 29.59 -3.72 -10.58
CA GLY A 16 29.85 -5.12 -10.24
C GLY A 16 28.61 -6.02 -10.27
N TYR A 17 27.53 -5.61 -10.92
CA TYR A 17 26.32 -6.40 -11.08
C TYR A 17 26.57 -7.67 -11.89
N THR A 18 26.20 -8.82 -11.35
CA THR A 18 26.46 -10.13 -11.95
C THR A 18 25.19 -10.79 -12.48
N GLY A 19 25.35 -11.74 -13.44
CA GLY A 19 24.21 -12.54 -13.92
C GLY A 19 23.56 -13.37 -12.81
N GLU A 20 24.30 -13.82 -11.82
CA GLU A 20 23.74 -14.52 -10.66
C GLU A 20 22.82 -13.61 -9.83
N GLN A 21 23.23 -12.37 -9.60
CA GLN A 21 22.40 -11.40 -8.88
C GLN A 21 21.16 -11.02 -9.71
N PHE A 22 21.28 -10.92 -11.05
CA PHE A 22 20.12 -10.70 -11.91
C PHE A 22 19.05 -11.78 -11.74
N VAL A 23 19.44 -13.06 -11.70
CA VAL A 23 18.49 -14.17 -11.48
C VAL A 23 17.81 -14.06 -10.13
N LYS A 24 18.54 -13.69 -9.07
CA LYS A 24 17.98 -13.47 -7.73
C LYS A 24 16.99 -12.31 -7.72
N ASP A 25 17.35 -11.18 -8.34
CA ASP A 25 16.47 -10.00 -8.46
C ASP A 25 15.23 -10.31 -9.31
N LEU A 26 15.38 -11.09 -10.38
CA LEU A 26 14.27 -11.54 -11.22
C LEU A 26 13.27 -12.39 -10.43
N ILE A 27 13.75 -13.40 -9.73
CA ILE A 27 12.90 -14.29 -8.92
C ILE A 27 12.23 -13.50 -7.81
N SER A 28 12.98 -12.66 -7.11
CA SER A 28 12.44 -11.83 -6.04
C SER A 28 11.38 -10.86 -6.55
N GLY A 29 11.65 -10.14 -7.65
CA GLY A 29 10.70 -9.21 -8.25
C GLY A 29 9.38 -9.88 -8.63
N ILE A 30 9.44 -11.06 -9.25
CA ILE A 30 8.24 -11.83 -9.61
C ILE A 30 7.47 -12.27 -8.36
N ILE A 31 8.14 -12.83 -7.36
CA ILE A 31 7.48 -13.28 -6.11
C ILE A 31 6.80 -12.10 -5.41
N VAL A 32 7.49 -10.96 -5.30
CA VAL A 32 6.94 -9.78 -4.64
C VAL A 32 5.77 -9.19 -5.44
N ALA A 33 5.78 -9.25 -6.77
CA ALA A 33 4.65 -8.84 -7.60
C ALA A 33 3.40 -9.70 -7.34
N ILE A 34 3.57 -11.01 -7.23
CA ILE A 34 2.48 -11.93 -6.90
C ILE A 34 1.89 -11.62 -5.52
N ILE A 35 2.73 -11.28 -4.54
CA ILE A 35 2.29 -10.88 -3.19
C ILE A 35 1.56 -9.52 -3.23
N ALA A 36 2.08 -8.59 -4.03
CA ALA A 36 1.60 -7.22 -4.07
C ALA A 36 0.27 -7.04 -4.84
N MET A 37 -0.01 -7.91 -5.81
CA MET A 37 -1.19 -7.79 -6.66
C MET A 37 -2.51 -7.75 -5.87
N PRO A 38 -2.85 -8.76 -5.04
CA PRO A 38 -4.11 -8.74 -4.31
C PRO A 38 -4.18 -7.58 -3.31
N LEU A 39 -3.05 -7.25 -2.68
CA LEU A 39 -2.99 -6.14 -1.74
C LEU A 39 -3.21 -4.79 -2.42
N SER A 40 -2.65 -4.57 -3.60
CA SER A 40 -2.83 -3.32 -4.36
C SER A 40 -4.29 -3.12 -4.78
N ILE A 41 -4.96 -4.19 -5.21
CA ILE A 41 -6.39 -4.19 -5.52
C ILE A 41 -7.22 -3.87 -4.27
N ALA A 42 -6.96 -4.58 -3.17
CA ALA A 42 -7.69 -4.40 -1.92
C ALA A 42 -7.55 -2.97 -1.35
N LEU A 43 -6.34 -2.40 -1.41
CA LEU A 43 -6.07 -1.04 -0.95
C LEU A 43 -6.76 0.02 -1.82
N ALA A 44 -6.82 -0.17 -3.13
CA ALA A 44 -7.55 0.72 -4.03
C ALA A 44 -9.05 0.74 -3.67
N ILE A 45 -9.67 -0.43 -3.55
CA ILE A 45 -11.07 -0.58 -3.18
C ILE A 45 -11.34 0.05 -1.80
N ALA A 46 -10.51 -0.23 -0.80
CA ALA A 46 -10.63 0.35 0.53
C ALA A 46 -10.48 1.88 0.54
N SER A 47 -9.75 2.42 -0.43
CA SER A 47 -9.58 3.87 -0.64
C SER A 47 -10.73 4.51 -1.43
N GLY A 48 -11.74 3.75 -1.83
CA GLY A 48 -12.90 4.24 -2.58
C GLY A 48 -12.62 4.48 -4.07
N VAL A 49 -11.59 3.87 -4.62
CA VAL A 49 -11.22 3.99 -6.04
C VAL A 49 -11.32 2.64 -6.75
N ASN A 50 -11.20 2.63 -8.07
CA ASN A 50 -11.30 1.41 -8.84
C ASN A 50 -10.11 0.46 -8.59
N PRO A 51 -10.31 -0.86 -8.69
CA PRO A 51 -9.29 -1.88 -8.41
C PRO A 51 -7.99 -1.70 -9.22
N GLU A 52 -8.11 -1.33 -10.49
CA GLU A 52 -6.97 -1.13 -11.40
C GLU A 52 -6.05 0.02 -10.98
N GLN A 53 -6.57 1.04 -10.30
CA GLN A 53 -5.79 2.21 -9.88
C GLN A 53 -4.71 1.85 -8.86
N GLY A 54 -4.96 0.84 -8.01
CA GLY A 54 -3.95 0.31 -7.12
C GLY A 54 -2.81 -0.40 -7.86
N LEU A 55 -3.13 -1.10 -8.95
CA LEU A 55 -2.13 -1.73 -9.79
C LEU A 55 -1.38 -0.68 -10.64
N TYR A 56 -2.06 0.33 -11.18
CA TYR A 56 -1.40 1.45 -11.87
C TYR A 56 -0.35 2.11 -10.97
N THR A 57 -0.70 2.33 -9.70
CA THR A 57 0.23 2.87 -8.71
C THR A 57 1.42 1.95 -8.48
N ALA A 58 1.19 0.65 -8.28
CA ALA A 58 2.27 -0.30 -8.03
C ALA A 58 3.20 -0.47 -9.24
N VAL A 59 2.66 -0.34 -10.47
CA VAL A 59 3.43 -0.38 -11.71
C VAL A 59 4.22 0.92 -11.88
N VAL A 60 3.53 2.06 -11.94
CA VAL A 60 4.16 3.33 -12.31
C VAL A 60 5.02 3.86 -11.17
N ALA A 61 4.44 4.10 -9.99
CA ALA A 61 5.22 4.60 -8.86
C ALA A 61 6.29 3.59 -8.44
N GLY A 62 5.96 2.29 -8.40
CA GLY A 62 6.92 1.24 -8.04
C GLY A 62 8.15 1.22 -8.93
N PHE A 63 7.97 1.44 -10.25
CA PHE A 63 9.08 1.54 -11.20
C PHE A 63 9.95 2.77 -10.93
N PHE A 64 9.35 3.98 -10.85
CA PHE A 64 10.11 5.21 -10.67
C PHE A 64 10.78 5.30 -9.30
N ILE A 65 10.13 4.82 -8.23
CA ILE A 65 10.71 4.76 -6.89
C ILE A 65 11.94 3.85 -6.88
N SER A 66 11.85 2.67 -7.52
CA SER A 66 13.00 1.76 -7.61
C SER A 66 14.11 2.31 -8.47
N PHE A 67 13.79 3.00 -9.57
CA PHE A 67 14.77 3.55 -10.49
C PHE A 67 15.49 4.79 -9.96
N LEU A 68 14.75 5.71 -9.29
CA LEU A 68 15.27 7.01 -8.85
C LEU A 68 15.54 7.08 -7.35
N GLY A 69 15.10 6.09 -6.58
CA GLY A 69 15.16 6.10 -5.13
C GLY A 69 16.56 5.97 -4.55
N GLY A 70 16.64 6.24 -3.26
CA GLY A 70 17.86 6.20 -2.46
C GLY A 70 18.12 4.88 -1.75
N SER A 71 17.27 3.86 -1.93
CA SER A 71 17.45 2.51 -1.38
C SER A 71 17.74 1.51 -2.50
N ILE A 72 18.57 0.52 -2.19
CA ILE A 72 18.90 -0.55 -3.17
C ILE A 72 17.83 -1.64 -3.24
N VAL A 73 16.91 -1.74 -2.28
CA VAL A 73 15.94 -2.85 -2.20
C VAL A 73 14.50 -2.40 -2.01
N GLN A 74 14.24 -1.09 -1.94
CA GLN A 74 12.91 -0.55 -1.68
C GLN A 74 11.90 -0.96 -2.76
N ILE A 75 10.73 -1.41 -2.34
CA ILE A 75 9.58 -1.66 -3.20
C ILE A 75 8.52 -0.62 -2.90
N GLY A 76 8.24 0.24 -3.86
CA GLY A 76 7.19 1.26 -3.78
C GLY A 76 5.83 0.76 -4.27
N GLY A 77 4.79 1.48 -3.88
CA GLY A 77 3.41 1.24 -4.33
C GLY A 77 2.35 1.74 -3.35
N PRO A 78 1.06 1.41 -3.55
CA PRO A 78 0.01 1.83 -2.65
C PRO A 78 0.19 1.18 -1.28
N THR A 79 -0.06 1.94 -0.22
CA THR A 79 0.03 1.45 1.17
C THR A 79 -1.23 1.74 1.95
N ALA A 80 -1.39 1.00 3.03
CA ALA A 80 -2.53 1.13 3.92
C ALA A 80 -2.60 2.49 4.63
N ALA A 81 -1.47 3.16 4.81
CA ALA A 81 -1.40 4.47 5.46
C ALA A 81 -2.22 5.56 4.76
N PHE A 82 -2.34 5.46 3.45
CA PHE A 82 -3.08 6.46 2.67
C PHE A 82 -4.58 6.19 2.55
N VAL A 83 -5.07 5.00 2.91
CA VAL A 83 -6.45 4.58 2.66
C VAL A 83 -7.46 5.62 3.18
N ILE A 84 -7.30 6.06 4.42
CA ILE A 84 -8.24 7.00 5.05
C ILE A 84 -8.22 8.37 4.35
N ILE A 85 -7.02 8.87 4.04
CA ILE A 85 -6.82 10.18 3.41
C ILE A 85 -7.35 10.16 1.98
N ILE A 86 -7.02 9.11 1.22
CA ILE A 86 -7.51 8.95 -0.15
C ILE A 86 -9.03 8.87 -0.15
N TYR A 87 -9.61 8.04 0.73
CA TYR A 87 -11.06 7.90 0.83
C TYR A 87 -11.76 9.23 1.11
N GLY A 88 -11.22 10.03 2.04
CA GLY A 88 -11.75 11.35 2.36
C GLY A 88 -11.67 12.33 1.18
N ILE A 89 -10.54 12.37 0.47
CA ILE A 89 -10.36 13.23 -0.71
C ILE A 89 -11.29 12.79 -1.83
N VAL A 90 -11.37 11.50 -2.13
CA VAL A 90 -12.18 10.96 -3.22
C VAL A 90 -13.67 11.17 -2.95
N ALA A 91 -14.13 10.97 -1.72
CA ALA A 91 -15.51 11.19 -1.33
C ALA A 91 -15.95 12.65 -1.50
N GLN A 92 -15.05 13.60 -1.29
CA GLN A 92 -15.37 15.03 -1.30
C GLN A 92 -15.04 15.72 -2.64
N TYR A 93 -13.92 15.33 -3.28
CA TYR A 93 -13.35 16.02 -4.46
C TYR A 93 -13.16 15.09 -5.68
N GLY A 94 -13.55 13.82 -5.55
CA GLY A 94 -13.36 12.84 -6.61
C GLY A 94 -11.90 12.56 -6.97
N MET A 95 -11.71 11.86 -8.09
CA MET A 95 -10.36 11.51 -8.58
C MET A 95 -9.55 12.74 -9.02
N ALA A 96 -10.19 13.79 -9.52
CA ALA A 96 -9.48 15.02 -9.90
C ALA A 96 -8.78 15.68 -8.70
N GLY A 97 -9.47 15.77 -7.55
CA GLY A 97 -8.87 16.26 -6.31
C GLY A 97 -7.71 15.40 -5.86
N LEU A 98 -7.86 14.07 -5.89
CA LEU A 98 -6.80 13.14 -5.51
C LEU A 98 -5.57 13.28 -6.42
N THR A 99 -5.77 13.38 -7.72
CA THR A 99 -4.68 13.55 -8.69
C THR A 99 -3.89 14.83 -8.41
N VAL A 100 -4.59 15.96 -8.20
CA VAL A 100 -3.95 17.24 -7.86
C VAL A 100 -3.20 17.15 -6.54
N ALA A 101 -3.83 16.61 -5.49
CA ALA A 101 -3.17 16.45 -4.18
C ALA A 101 -1.92 15.57 -4.26
N THR A 102 -1.97 14.49 -5.05
CA THR A 102 -0.83 13.58 -5.23
C THR A 102 0.33 14.22 -6.00
N ILE A 103 0.02 14.98 -7.06
CA ILE A 103 1.04 15.74 -7.80
C ILE A 103 1.70 16.79 -6.88
N MET A 104 0.91 17.55 -6.13
CA MET A 104 1.42 18.53 -5.19
C MET A 104 2.29 17.87 -4.10
N ALA A 105 1.85 16.75 -3.54
CA ALA A 105 2.63 15.97 -2.59
C ALA A 105 3.95 15.50 -3.19
N GLY A 106 3.95 15.05 -4.45
CA GLY A 106 5.16 14.68 -5.16
C GLY A 106 6.14 15.82 -5.31
N PHE A 107 5.69 17.03 -5.66
CA PHE A 107 6.54 18.22 -5.69
C PHE A 107 7.08 18.56 -4.29
N MET A 108 6.27 18.48 -3.24
CA MET A 108 6.71 18.69 -1.86
C MET A 108 7.83 17.71 -1.47
N LEU A 109 7.69 16.42 -1.81
CA LEU A 109 8.70 15.40 -1.55
C LEU A 109 10.01 15.68 -2.28
N ILE A 110 9.95 16.12 -3.54
CA ILE A 110 11.15 16.53 -4.31
C ILE A 110 11.84 17.69 -3.62
N LEU A 111 11.09 18.73 -3.22
CA LEU A 111 11.64 19.87 -2.49
C LEU A 111 12.26 19.43 -1.15
N MET A 112 11.58 18.56 -0.39
CA MET A 112 12.13 18.02 0.85
C MET A 112 13.47 17.30 0.61
N GLY A 113 13.60 16.53 -0.46
CA GLY A 113 14.85 15.87 -0.84
C GLY A 113 15.95 16.87 -1.21
N ILE A 114 15.63 17.89 -2.01
CA ILE A 114 16.58 18.94 -2.42
C ILE A 114 17.07 19.74 -1.22
N PHE A 115 16.19 20.09 -0.28
CA PHE A 115 16.52 20.83 0.94
C PHE A 115 17.08 19.95 2.08
N ARG A 116 17.38 18.67 1.81
CA ARG A 116 17.97 17.70 2.76
C ARG A 116 17.11 17.44 4.00
N LEU A 117 15.79 17.57 3.88
CA LEU A 117 14.87 17.29 4.98
C LEU A 117 14.73 15.80 5.29
N GLY A 118 15.18 14.91 4.40
CA GLY A 118 15.25 13.47 4.67
C GLY A 118 16.10 13.11 5.88
N ASP A 119 17.12 13.91 6.17
CA ASP A 119 17.97 13.70 7.35
C ASP A 119 17.26 14.02 8.68
N LEU A 120 16.16 14.78 8.65
CA LEU A 120 15.40 15.15 9.85
C LEU A 120 14.46 14.04 10.34
N ILE A 121 14.11 13.07 9.49
CA ILE A 121 13.18 11.99 9.86
C ILE A 121 13.70 11.11 10.98
N LYS A 122 15.02 10.97 11.13
CA LYS A 122 15.64 10.27 12.27
C LYS A 122 15.28 10.85 13.65
N PHE A 123 14.77 12.09 13.70
CA PHE A 123 14.34 12.75 14.92
C PHE A 123 12.85 12.53 15.24
N ILE A 124 12.09 11.84 14.38
CA ILE A 124 10.68 11.55 14.67
C ILE A 124 10.61 10.51 15.80
N PRO A 125 9.94 10.84 16.92
CA PRO A 125 9.81 9.91 18.03
C PRO A 125 9.09 8.62 17.63
N LYS A 126 9.61 7.48 18.07
CA LYS A 126 9.02 6.16 17.80
C LYS A 126 7.57 6.07 18.30
N THR A 127 7.23 6.76 19.37
CA THR A 127 5.87 6.80 19.93
C THR A 127 4.85 7.38 18.95
N ILE A 128 5.21 8.43 18.21
CA ILE A 128 4.34 9.05 17.19
C ILE A 128 4.08 8.04 16.07
N THR A 129 5.14 7.40 15.55
CA THR A 129 4.99 6.42 14.47
C THR A 129 4.17 5.21 14.89
N VAL A 130 4.35 4.70 16.11
CA VAL A 130 3.58 3.56 16.63
C VAL A 130 2.11 3.93 16.83
N GLY A 131 1.82 5.09 17.44
CA GLY A 131 0.44 5.55 17.63
C GLY A 131 -0.29 5.79 16.31
N PHE A 132 0.40 6.39 15.34
CA PHE A 132 -0.12 6.65 14.01
C PHE A 132 -0.45 5.34 13.25
N THR A 133 0.49 4.39 13.18
CA THR A 133 0.26 3.11 12.50
C THR A 133 -0.84 2.29 13.17
N PHE A 134 -0.96 2.35 14.50
CA PHE A 134 -2.05 1.71 15.23
C PHE A 134 -3.41 2.31 14.86
N GLY A 135 -3.53 3.66 14.84
CA GLY A 135 -4.76 4.34 14.44
C GLY A 135 -5.21 3.97 13.02
N ILE A 136 -4.25 3.91 12.07
CA ILE A 136 -4.51 3.45 10.70
C ILE A 136 -5.01 2.00 10.71
N ALA A 137 -4.34 1.11 11.43
CA ALA A 137 -4.70 -0.30 11.51
C ALA A 137 -6.14 -0.51 12.00
N VAL A 138 -6.53 0.18 13.07
CA VAL A 138 -7.92 0.16 13.60
C VAL A 138 -8.92 0.64 12.55
N SER A 139 -8.62 1.74 11.88
CA SER A 139 -9.52 2.31 10.86
C SER A 139 -9.67 1.41 9.63
N ILE A 140 -8.58 0.74 9.19
CA ILE A 140 -8.62 -0.24 8.10
C ILE A 140 -9.52 -1.41 8.47
N VAL A 141 -9.29 -2.01 9.64
CA VAL A 141 -10.10 -3.15 10.10
C VAL A 141 -11.58 -2.76 10.19
N ALA A 142 -11.88 -1.60 10.78
CA ALA A 142 -13.23 -1.07 10.83
C ALA A 142 -13.87 -0.90 9.45
N GLY A 143 -13.09 -0.45 8.45
CA GLY A 143 -13.54 -0.30 7.06
C GLY A 143 -13.89 -1.62 6.38
N GLN A 144 -13.32 -2.75 6.83
CA GLN A 144 -13.54 -4.06 6.23
C GLN A 144 -14.74 -4.82 6.79
N ILE A 145 -15.34 -4.35 7.88
CA ILE A 145 -16.46 -5.03 8.55
C ILE A 145 -17.63 -5.23 7.57
N LYS A 146 -17.98 -4.22 6.77
CA LYS A 146 -19.06 -4.30 5.78
C LYS A 146 -18.85 -5.48 4.82
N ASP A 147 -17.71 -5.56 4.17
CA ASP A 147 -17.43 -6.55 3.13
C ASP A 147 -17.13 -7.93 3.72
N PHE A 148 -16.53 -7.99 4.91
CA PHE A 148 -16.24 -9.24 5.60
C PHE A 148 -17.52 -9.96 6.05
N PHE A 149 -18.48 -9.22 6.59
CA PHE A 149 -19.77 -9.76 7.04
C PHE A 149 -20.85 -9.71 5.95
N GLY A 150 -20.57 -9.11 4.79
CA GLY A 150 -21.54 -8.98 3.70
C GLY A 150 -22.76 -8.14 4.07
N LEU A 151 -22.54 -7.04 4.80
CA LEU A 151 -23.63 -6.17 5.24
C LEU A 151 -24.25 -5.43 4.06
N ASP A 152 -25.58 -5.42 4.00
CA ASP A 152 -26.33 -4.65 3.01
C ASP A 152 -26.55 -3.23 3.54
N MET A 153 -25.66 -2.33 3.13
CA MET A 153 -25.68 -0.91 3.49
C MET A 153 -25.13 -0.08 2.36
N GLY A 154 -25.53 1.17 2.28
CA GLY A 154 -25.04 2.13 1.28
C GLY A 154 -23.54 2.45 1.41
N ALA A 155 -23.16 3.65 1.00
CA ALA A 155 -21.79 4.12 1.18
C ALA A 155 -21.40 4.14 2.66
N VAL A 156 -20.17 3.67 2.96
CA VAL A 156 -19.63 3.69 4.32
C VAL A 156 -19.18 5.12 4.63
N PRO A 157 -19.61 5.73 5.76
CA PRO A 157 -19.15 7.05 6.15
C PRO A 157 -17.63 7.14 6.28
N ALA A 158 -17.06 8.29 5.94
CA ALA A 158 -15.62 8.52 6.05
C ALA A 158 -15.19 8.64 7.52
N GLU A 159 -16.00 9.32 8.34
CA GLU A 159 -15.73 9.51 9.76
C GLU A 159 -15.88 8.22 10.57
N PHE A 160 -14.95 8.00 11.50
CA PHE A 160 -14.86 6.73 12.25
C PHE A 160 -16.11 6.46 13.11
N VAL A 161 -16.60 7.46 13.84
CA VAL A 161 -17.77 7.30 14.73
C VAL A 161 -19.04 7.02 13.93
N GLU A 162 -19.28 7.79 12.87
CA GLU A 162 -20.42 7.61 11.98
C GLU A 162 -20.37 6.22 11.29
N LYS A 163 -19.17 5.81 10.88
CA LYS A 163 -18.92 4.47 10.33
C LYS A 163 -19.34 3.38 11.30
N MET A 164 -18.89 3.46 12.55
CA MET A 164 -19.24 2.46 13.57
C MET A 164 -20.74 2.42 13.82
N ILE A 165 -21.41 3.57 13.92
CA ILE A 165 -22.86 3.65 14.09
C ILE A 165 -23.58 3.02 12.89
N ALA A 166 -23.15 3.32 11.67
CA ALA A 166 -23.75 2.76 10.46
C ALA A 166 -23.58 1.23 10.38
N LEU A 167 -22.39 0.72 10.73
CA LEU A 167 -22.13 -0.73 10.80
C LEU A 167 -23.01 -1.42 11.83
N PHE A 168 -23.14 -0.88 13.04
CA PHE A 168 -24.01 -1.45 14.08
C PHE A 168 -25.48 -1.46 13.66
N LYS A 169 -26.00 -0.37 13.07
CA LYS A 169 -27.38 -0.29 12.59
C LYS A 169 -27.70 -1.34 11.52
N ASN A 170 -26.74 -1.67 10.65
CA ASN A 170 -26.93 -2.60 9.54
C ASN A 170 -26.43 -4.02 9.84
N PHE A 171 -25.96 -4.30 11.04
CA PHE A 171 -25.38 -5.62 11.37
C PHE A 171 -26.39 -6.76 11.26
N HIS A 172 -27.69 -6.48 11.38
CA HIS A 172 -28.76 -7.45 11.19
C HIS A 172 -28.88 -7.97 9.74
N THR A 173 -28.25 -7.30 8.75
CA THR A 173 -28.23 -7.71 7.35
C THR A 173 -27.10 -8.68 7.00
N LEU A 174 -26.40 -9.21 8.00
CA LEU A 174 -25.27 -10.12 7.87
C LEU A 174 -25.59 -11.27 6.90
N ASN A 175 -24.69 -11.50 5.92
CA ASN A 175 -24.78 -12.62 4.99
C ASN A 175 -23.86 -13.75 5.46
N ILE A 176 -24.44 -14.86 5.88
CA ILE A 176 -23.71 -16.01 6.42
C ILE A 176 -22.74 -16.61 5.39
N ALA A 177 -23.12 -16.71 4.11
CA ALA A 177 -22.24 -17.24 3.08
C ALA A 177 -21.01 -16.35 2.88
N THR A 178 -21.21 -15.04 2.84
CA THR A 178 -20.12 -14.05 2.72
C THR A 178 -19.18 -14.13 3.93
N PHE A 179 -19.73 -14.19 5.14
CA PHE A 179 -18.94 -14.34 6.36
C PHE A 179 -18.12 -15.63 6.37
N LEU A 180 -18.70 -16.77 5.99
CA LEU A 180 -17.98 -18.05 5.96
C LEU A 180 -16.84 -18.04 4.93
N VAL A 181 -17.04 -17.42 3.77
CA VAL A 181 -15.98 -17.25 2.75
C VAL A 181 -14.87 -16.34 3.28
N GLY A 182 -15.22 -15.23 3.94
CA GLY A 182 -14.25 -14.33 4.58
C GLY A 182 -13.49 -15.02 5.71
N LEU A 183 -14.17 -15.79 6.55
CA LEU A 183 -13.56 -16.56 7.63
C LEU A 183 -12.59 -17.61 7.06
N LEU A 184 -12.98 -18.33 6.02
CA LEU A 184 -12.10 -19.29 5.34
C LEU A 184 -10.84 -18.59 4.80
N ALA A 185 -10.98 -17.44 4.13
CA ALA A 185 -9.85 -16.65 3.65
C ALA A 185 -8.91 -16.22 4.80
N LEU A 186 -9.48 -15.82 5.93
CA LEU A 186 -8.73 -15.43 7.13
C LEU A 186 -7.95 -16.61 7.70
N LEU A 187 -8.60 -17.77 7.86
CA LEU A 187 -7.95 -18.98 8.35
C LEU A 187 -6.83 -19.46 7.44
N ILE A 188 -7.05 -19.44 6.12
CA ILE A 188 -5.99 -19.76 5.16
C ILE A 188 -4.78 -18.86 5.40
N GLN A 189 -4.96 -17.55 5.51
CA GLN A 189 -3.85 -16.61 5.70
C GLN A 189 -3.10 -16.81 7.02
N ILE A 190 -3.79 -17.20 8.10
CA ILE A 190 -3.19 -17.45 9.41
C ILE A 190 -2.40 -18.76 9.42
N PHE A 191 -2.94 -19.82 8.81
CA PHE A 191 -2.36 -21.16 8.90
C PHE A 191 -1.41 -21.50 7.75
N TRP A 192 -1.61 -20.92 6.55
CA TRP A 192 -0.78 -21.22 5.38
C TRP A 192 0.73 -20.98 5.58
N PRO A 193 1.20 -19.95 6.29
CA PRO A 193 2.63 -19.75 6.54
C PRO A 193 3.29 -20.89 7.30
N LYS A 194 2.51 -21.75 7.99
CA LYS A 194 3.02 -22.98 8.64
C LYS A 194 3.23 -24.11 7.63
N VAL A 195 2.48 -24.10 6.51
CA VAL A 195 2.56 -25.11 5.43
C VAL A 195 3.63 -24.73 4.43
N SER A 196 3.63 -23.50 3.96
CA SER A 196 4.59 -23.00 2.98
C SER A 196 4.96 -21.53 3.25
N LYS A 197 6.25 -21.26 3.31
CA LYS A 197 6.81 -19.90 3.40
C LYS A 197 7.11 -19.28 2.03
N LYS A 198 7.06 -20.09 0.95
CA LYS A 198 7.38 -19.66 -0.42
C LYS A 198 6.17 -19.07 -1.14
N ILE A 199 4.98 -19.57 -0.87
CA ILE A 199 3.74 -19.14 -1.53
C ILE A 199 2.95 -18.27 -0.54
N PRO A 200 2.54 -17.05 -0.92
CA PRO A 200 1.77 -16.18 -0.05
C PRO A 200 0.41 -16.76 0.30
N GLY A 201 0.02 -16.69 1.58
CA GLY A 201 -1.31 -17.16 2.03
C GLY A 201 -2.45 -16.37 1.40
N SER A 202 -2.26 -15.10 1.09
CA SER A 202 -3.24 -14.26 0.39
C SER A 202 -3.55 -14.77 -1.02
N LEU A 203 -2.56 -15.24 -1.77
CA LEU A 203 -2.77 -15.82 -3.09
C LEU A 203 -3.60 -17.10 -3.02
N ILE A 204 -3.27 -17.98 -2.08
CA ILE A 204 -4.03 -19.22 -1.87
C ILE A 204 -5.46 -18.93 -1.43
N ALA A 205 -5.64 -17.97 -0.51
CA ALA A 205 -6.96 -17.54 -0.07
C ALA A 205 -7.82 -17.07 -1.25
N ILE A 206 -7.26 -16.24 -2.15
CA ILE A 206 -7.95 -15.79 -3.37
C ILE A 206 -8.34 -16.96 -4.25
N ILE A 207 -7.41 -17.84 -4.59
CA ILE A 207 -7.68 -18.96 -5.50
C ILE A 207 -8.76 -19.86 -4.90
N VAL A 208 -8.61 -20.29 -3.66
CA VAL A 208 -9.53 -21.21 -3.01
C VAL A 208 -10.92 -20.59 -2.86
N THR A 209 -11.03 -19.37 -2.35
CA THR A 209 -12.34 -18.74 -2.16
C THR A 209 -13.03 -18.40 -3.47
N THR A 210 -12.29 -17.97 -4.50
CA THR A 210 -12.83 -17.71 -5.84
C THR A 210 -13.40 -18.98 -6.45
N LEU A 211 -12.67 -20.09 -6.36
CA LEU A 211 -13.17 -21.39 -6.87
C LEU A 211 -14.42 -21.86 -6.11
N ILE A 212 -14.43 -21.75 -4.79
CA ILE A 212 -15.58 -22.13 -3.96
C ILE A 212 -16.81 -21.28 -4.30
N VAL A 213 -16.66 -19.95 -4.41
CA VAL A 213 -17.78 -19.06 -4.74
C VAL A 213 -18.30 -19.32 -6.13
N LYS A 214 -17.39 -19.46 -7.12
CA LYS A 214 -17.76 -19.67 -8.51
C LYS A 214 -18.44 -21.03 -8.77
N PHE A 215 -17.84 -22.12 -8.29
CA PHE A 215 -18.38 -23.47 -8.51
C PHE A 215 -19.54 -23.82 -7.56
N GLY A 216 -19.55 -23.22 -6.36
CA GLY A 216 -20.64 -23.39 -5.40
C GLY A 216 -21.85 -22.49 -5.66
N ASN A 217 -21.78 -21.59 -6.66
CA ASN A 217 -22.81 -20.59 -6.95
C ASN A 217 -23.29 -19.86 -5.67
N LEU A 218 -22.34 -19.49 -4.79
CA LEU A 218 -22.67 -18.87 -3.52
C LEU A 218 -23.09 -17.41 -3.73
N PRO A 219 -24.07 -16.90 -2.98
CA PRO A 219 -24.53 -15.51 -3.06
C PRO A 219 -23.55 -14.55 -2.36
N VAL A 220 -22.33 -14.49 -2.86
CA VAL A 220 -21.25 -13.66 -2.33
C VAL A 220 -20.85 -12.65 -3.41
N LYS A 221 -20.85 -11.36 -3.05
CA LYS A 221 -20.44 -10.29 -3.97
C LYS A 221 -18.97 -10.41 -4.33
N THR A 222 -18.68 -10.32 -5.63
CA THR A 222 -17.33 -10.32 -6.20
C THR A 222 -16.93 -8.90 -6.62
N ILE A 223 -15.66 -8.70 -6.98
CA ILE A 223 -15.20 -7.41 -7.51
C ILE A 223 -16.02 -7.05 -8.77
N GLY A 224 -16.27 -8.01 -9.67
CA GLY A 224 -17.01 -7.78 -10.90
C GLY A 224 -18.47 -7.40 -10.71
N ASP A 225 -19.08 -7.72 -9.56
CA ASP A 225 -20.44 -7.29 -9.22
C ASP A 225 -20.52 -5.81 -8.81
N LEU A 226 -19.41 -5.23 -8.35
CA LEU A 226 -19.34 -3.87 -7.81
C LEU A 226 -18.55 -2.91 -8.69
N TYR A 227 -17.59 -3.41 -9.47
CA TYR A 227 -16.65 -2.62 -10.26
C TYR A 227 -16.56 -3.11 -11.69
N THR A 228 -16.56 -2.18 -12.64
CA THR A 228 -16.23 -2.48 -14.03
C THR A 228 -14.71 -2.47 -14.18
N ILE A 229 -14.11 -3.63 -14.31
CA ILE A 229 -12.66 -3.78 -14.42
C ILE A 229 -12.21 -3.45 -15.84
N LYS A 230 -11.34 -2.48 -15.98
CA LYS A 230 -10.66 -2.17 -17.24
C LYS A 230 -9.30 -2.88 -17.28
N ALA A 231 -9.17 -3.87 -18.16
CA ALA A 231 -7.86 -4.43 -18.49
C ALA A 231 -7.22 -3.52 -19.54
N GLY A 232 -6.10 -2.88 -19.19
CA GLY A 232 -5.40 -1.97 -20.10
C GLY A 232 -4.20 -1.31 -19.43
N LEU A 233 -3.34 -0.75 -20.25
CA LEU A 233 -2.22 0.06 -19.74
C LEU A 233 -2.77 1.33 -19.07
N PRO A 234 -2.08 1.84 -18.04
CA PRO A 234 -2.42 3.14 -17.48
C PRO A 234 -2.31 4.23 -18.53
N GLU A 235 -3.39 4.96 -18.73
CA GLU A 235 -3.45 6.05 -19.69
C GLU A 235 -2.97 7.35 -19.06
N PHE A 236 -2.17 8.12 -19.81
CA PHE A 236 -1.75 9.44 -19.37
C PHE A 236 -2.94 10.38 -19.36
N SER A 237 -3.21 11.01 -18.23
CA SER A 237 -4.31 11.96 -18.07
C SER A 237 -3.85 13.16 -17.24
N MET A 238 -4.04 14.35 -17.77
CA MET A 238 -3.86 15.57 -16.99
C MET A 238 -5.18 15.97 -16.33
N PRO A 239 -5.19 16.21 -15.02
CA PRO A 239 -6.40 16.67 -14.34
C PRO A 239 -6.76 18.09 -14.80
N GLY A 240 -8.06 18.39 -14.86
CA GLY A 240 -8.53 19.76 -14.96
C GLY A 240 -8.19 20.50 -13.66
N VAL A 241 -7.20 21.40 -13.73
CA VAL A 241 -6.70 22.11 -12.55
C VAL A 241 -7.35 23.50 -12.49
N THR A 242 -8.04 23.79 -11.38
CA THR A 242 -8.52 25.15 -11.09
C THR A 242 -7.77 25.73 -9.88
N PRO A 243 -7.60 27.06 -9.77
CA PRO A 243 -6.96 27.67 -8.61
C PRO A 243 -7.64 27.31 -7.27
N GLU A 244 -8.98 27.17 -7.30
CA GLU A 244 -9.77 26.78 -6.14
C GLU A 244 -9.42 25.36 -5.68
N LEU A 245 -9.33 24.41 -6.63
CA LEU A 245 -8.96 23.03 -6.34
C LEU A 245 -7.54 22.94 -5.77
N ILE A 246 -6.59 23.69 -6.33
CA ILE A 246 -5.22 23.76 -5.79
C ILE A 246 -5.25 24.22 -4.32
N SER A 247 -5.96 25.30 -4.04
CA SER A 247 -6.05 25.86 -2.68
C SER A 247 -6.62 24.85 -1.69
N GLN A 248 -7.66 24.12 -2.08
CA GLN A 248 -8.28 23.08 -1.24
C GLN A 248 -7.37 21.87 -1.03
N MET A 249 -6.49 21.57 -1.98
CA MET A 249 -5.60 20.40 -1.93
C MET A 249 -4.27 20.66 -1.22
N ILE A 250 -3.96 21.87 -0.80
CA ILE A 250 -2.68 22.16 -0.10
C ILE A 250 -2.55 21.33 1.18
N SER A 251 -3.55 21.31 2.05
CA SER A 251 -3.50 20.56 3.31
C SER A 251 -3.49 19.03 3.10
N PRO A 252 -4.37 18.45 2.26
CA PRO A 252 -4.28 17.04 1.90
C PRO A 252 -2.94 16.65 1.27
N ALA A 253 -2.40 17.45 0.37
CA ALA A 253 -1.12 17.20 -0.29
C ALA A 253 0.04 17.20 0.71
N PHE A 254 0.06 18.15 1.64
CA PHE A 254 1.05 18.20 2.71
C PHE A 254 0.99 16.94 3.59
N THR A 255 -0.21 16.50 3.94
CA THR A 255 -0.42 15.28 4.71
C THR A 255 0.11 14.05 3.96
N ILE A 256 -0.23 13.91 2.67
CA ILE A 256 0.29 12.83 1.83
C ILE A 256 1.82 12.87 1.76
N ALA A 257 2.43 14.05 1.57
CA ALA A 257 3.87 14.20 1.47
C ALA A 257 4.59 13.78 2.76
N ILE A 258 4.11 14.24 3.91
CA ILE A 258 4.70 13.89 5.21
C ILE A 258 4.58 12.39 5.48
N LEU A 259 3.41 11.80 5.21
CA LEU A 259 3.21 10.37 5.41
C LEU A 259 4.08 9.54 4.47
N ALA A 260 4.16 9.92 3.19
CA ALA A 260 5.05 9.27 2.24
C ALA A 260 6.51 9.33 2.67
N ALA A 261 6.96 10.49 3.16
CA ALA A 261 8.31 10.67 3.66
C ALA A 261 8.60 9.77 4.86
N ILE A 262 7.71 9.77 5.86
CA ILE A 262 7.86 8.96 7.08
C ILE A 262 7.89 7.47 6.73
N GLU A 263 6.90 6.97 5.99
CA GLU A 263 6.81 5.54 5.68
C GLU A 263 7.97 5.04 4.81
N SER A 264 8.33 5.80 3.76
CA SER A 264 9.41 5.39 2.87
C SER A 264 10.75 5.34 3.59
N LEU A 265 11.07 6.35 4.42
CA LEU A 265 12.34 6.37 5.13
C LEU A 265 12.37 5.35 6.29
N LEU A 266 11.25 5.09 6.97
CA LEU A 266 11.15 3.98 7.90
C LEU A 266 11.36 2.63 7.22
N SER A 267 10.78 2.44 6.04
CA SER A 267 11.00 1.23 5.23
C SER A 267 12.47 1.07 4.84
N CYS A 268 13.15 2.17 4.47
CA CYS A 268 14.59 2.17 4.19
C CYS A 268 15.43 1.78 5.41
N VAL A 269 15.13 2.35 6.58
CA VAL A 269 15.84 2.01 7.83
C VAL A 269 15.68 0.53 8.17
N VAL A 270 14.49 -0.02 8.04
CA VAL A 270 14.24 -1.45 8.26
C VAL A 270 15.02 -2.30 7.25
N SER A 271 15.01 -1.93 5.97
CA SER A 271 15.74 -2.68 4.93
C SER A 271 17.25 -2.58 5.09
N ASP A 272 17.77 -1.47 5.54
CA ASP A 272 19.21 -1.31 5.84
C ASP A 272 19.65 -2.28 6.94
N THR A 273 18.86 -2.43 8.00
CA THR A 273 19.15 -3.41 9.06
C THR A 273 19.14 -4.86 8.57
N MET A 274 18.33 -5.17 7.54
CA MET A 274 18.24 -6.52 6.95
C MET A 274 19.35 -6.81 5.95
N THR A 275 19.89 -5.79 5.29
CA THR A 275 20.86 -5.94 4.18
C THR A 275 22.27 -5.53 4.56
N GLY A 276 22.44 -4.78 5.66
CA GLY A 276 23.71 -4.12 6.01
C GLY A 276 24.09 -2.97 5.09
N SER A 277 23.11 -2.45 4.31
CA SER A 277 23.31 -1.29 3.41
C SER A 277 22.99 0.03 4.11
N HIS A 278 23.24 1.13 3.42
CA HIS A 278 22.86 2.47 3.83
C HIS A 278 22.11 3.16 2.70
N HIS A 279 20.88 3.55 2.95
CA HIS A 279 20.10 4.34 2.00
C HIS A 279 20.53 5.80 1.96
N SER A 280 20.17 6.50 0.88
CA SER A 280 20.28 7.95 0.76
C SER A 280 18.90 8.57 0.98
N PRO A 281 18.61 9.15 2.16
CA PRO A 281 17.26 9.61 2.50
C PRO A 281 16.75 10.70 1.55
N ASN A 282 17.62 11.59 1.10
CA ASN A 282 17.22 12.68 0.21
C ASN A 282 16.96 12.21 -1.22
N ALA A 283 17.80 11.28 -1.74
CA ALA A 283 17.52 10.63 -3.03
C ALA A 283 16.22 9.82 -2.97
N GLU A 284 15.94 9.16 -1.85
CA GLU A 284 14.70 8.42 -1.64
C GLU A 284 13.48 9.33 -1.74
N LEU A 285 13.49 10.49 -1.05
CA LEU A 285 12.39 11.46 -1.13
C LEU A 285 12.16 11.99 -2.55
N ILE A 286 13.23 12.22 -3.31
CA ILE A 286 13.11 12.63 -4.72
C ILE A 286 12.48 11.51 -5.54
N GLY A 287 12.95 10.28 -5.39
CA GLY A 287 12.38 9.10 -6.06
C GLY A 287 10.89 8.90 -5.74
N GLN A 288 10.53 9.05 -4.46
CA GLN A 288 9.13 9.01 -4.00
C GLN A 288 8.30 10.14 -4.61
N GLY A 289 8.85 11.35 -4.68
CA GLY A 289 8.19 12.51 -5.27
C GLY A 289 7.91 12.32 -6.76
N VAL A 290 8.90 11.90 -7.54
CA VAL A 290 8.73 11.60 -8.98
C VAL A 290 7.75 10.44 -9.16
N GLY A 291 7.87 9.37 -8.36
CA GLY A 291 6.97 8.22 -8.40
C GLY A 291 5.51 8.63 -8.17
N ASN A 292 5.23 9.52 -7.21
CA ASN A 292 3.89 10.02 -6.92
C ASN A 292 3.33 10.90 -8.06
N ILE A 293 4.14 11.80 -8.62
CA ILE A 293 3.72 12.61 -9.78
C ILE A 293 3.35 11.70 -10.96
N MET A 294 4.23 10.75 -11.29
CA MET A 294 3.98 9.82 -12.38
C MET A 294 2.76 8.93 -12.10
N SER A 295 2.60 8.40 -10.88
CA SER A 295 1.40 7.64 -10.48
C SER A 295 0.13 8.42 -10.77
N ALA A 296 0.06 9.66 -10.30
CA ALA A 296 -1.11 10.53 -10.48
C ALA A 296 -1.42 10.81 -11.95
N LEU A 297 -0.39 11.08 -12.77
CA LEU A 297 -0.55 11.34 -14.20
C LEU A 297 -1.00 10.11 -14.99
N PHE A 298 -0.75 8.91 -14.49
CA PHE A 298 -1.19 7.65 -15.08
C PHE A 298 -2.39 7.02 -14.34
N GLY A 299 -3.20 7.83 -13.68
CA GLY A 299 -4.46 7.41 -13.06
C GLY A 299 -4.31 6.57 -11.80
N GLY A 300 -3.11 6.54 -11.21
CA GLY A 300 -2.86 5.88 -9.93
C GLY A 300 -3.20 6.76 -8.72
N ILE A 301 -2.96 6.18 -7.54
CA ILE A 301 -3.14 6.82 -6.23
C ILE A 301 -1.79 7.11 -5.57
N PRO A 302 -1.73 7.82 -4.44
CA PRO A 302 -0.50 8.04 -3.71
C PRO A 302 0.24 6.75 -3.36
N ALA A 303 1.57 6.81 -3.48
CA ALA A 303 2.48 5.70 -3.23
C ALA A 303 3.56 6.06 -2.21
N THR A 304 4.09 5.04 -1.56
CA THR A 304 5.29 5.14 -0.73
C THR A 304 6.04 3.81 -0.71
N GLY A 305 7.20 3.79 -0.07
CA GLY A 305 7.94 2.55 0.19
C GLY A 305 7.18 1.64 1.15
N ALA A 306 6.97 0.40 0.75
CA ALA A 306 6.18 -0.56 1.51
C ALA A 306 7.08 -1.50 2.32
N ILE A 307 7.11 -1.36 3.65
CA ILE A 307 7.98 -2.14 4.57
C ILE A 307 7.84 -3.65 4.32
N ALA A 308 6.61 -4.17 4.27
CA ALA A 308 6.36 -5.60 4.13
C ALA A 308 6.82 -6.15 2.76
N ARG A 309 6.61 -5.40 1.68
CA ARG A 309 7.06 -5.77 0.33
C ARG A 309 8.58 -5.68 0.21
N THR A 310 9.18 -4.64 0.77
CA THR A 310 10.63 -4.46 0.82
C THR A 310 11.30 -5.58 1.62
N ALA A 311 10.74 -5.95 2.78
CA ALA A 311 11.22 -7.09 3.54
C ALA A 311 11.06 -8.43 2.79
N ALA A 312 9.95 -8.61 2.05
CA ALA A 312 9.76 -9.77 1.20
C ALA A 312 10.80 -9.82 0.06
N ASN A 313 11.10 -8.67 -0.57
CA ASN A 313 12.15 -8.57 -1.58
C ASN A 313 13.51 -9.03 -1.03
N VAL A 314 13.92 -8.50 0.11
CA VAL A 314 15.19 -8.89 0.75
C VAL A 314 15.24 -10.38 1.10
N LYS A 315 14.14 -10.92 1.66
CA LYS A 315 14.06 -12.35 2.04
C LYS A 315 14.11 -13.30 0.85
N ASN A 316 13.65 -12.86 -0.32
CA ASN A 316 13.68 -13.65 -1.55
C ASN A 316 14.96 -13.42 -2.38
N GLY A 317 15.94 -12.69 -1.86
CA GLY A 317 17.26 -12.54 -2.47
C GLY A 317 17.43 -11.27 -3.32
N GLY A 318 16.46 -10.39 -3.38
CA GLY A 318 16.59 -9.07 -4.02
C GLY A 318 17.64 -8.21 -3.30
N ARG A 319 18.56 -7.65 -4.05
CA ARG A 319 19.67 -6.83 -3.53
C ARG A 319 19.91 -5.56 -4.31
N THR A 320 19.21 -5.37 -5.42
CA THR A 320 19.36 -4.17 -6.26
C THR A 320 17.99 -3.59 -6.64
N PRO A 321 17.94 -2.32 -7.06
CA PRO A 321 16.71 -1.68 -7.54
C PRO A 321 16.07 -2.40 -8.74
N ILE A 322 16.83 -3.24 -9.44
CA ILE A 322 16.32 -4.05 -10.57
C ILE A 322 15.20 -4.98 -10.10
N ALA A 323 15.27 -5.54 -8.90
CA ALA A 323 14.19 -6.36 -8.36
C ALA A 323 12.86 -5.58 -8.28
N GLY A 324 12.89 -4.31 -7.86
CA GLY A 324 11.70 -3.45 -7.83
C GLY A 324 11.20 -3.05 -9.22
N MET A 325 12.10 -2.85 -10.18
CA MET A 325 11.70 -2.60 -11.57
C MET A 325 11.05 -3.84 -12.19
N ILE A 326 11.60 -5.04 -11.95
CA ILE A 326 11.01 -6.31 -12.37
C ILE A 326 9.65 -6.53 -11.71
N HIS A 327 9.51 -6.22 -10.42
CA HIS A 327 8.23 -6.23 -9.72
C HIS A 327 7.19 -5.38 -10.46
N ALA A 328 7.53 -4.15 -10.83
CA ALA A 328 6.64 -3.26 -11.56
C ALA A 328 6.26 -3.81 -12.94
N ILE A 329 7.23 -4.32 -13.71
CA ILE A 329 6.99 -4.94 -15.01
C ILE A 329 6.11 -6.19 -14.88
N THR A 330 6.36 -7.02 -13.88
CA THR A 330 5.54 -8.22 -13.63
C THR A 330 4.10 -7.84 -13.28
N LEU A 331 3.87 -6.81 -12.46
CA LEU A 331 2.53 -6.31 -12.18
C LEU A 331 1.85 -5.73 -13.42
N MET A 332 2.60 -5.10 -14.32
CA MET A 332 2.07 -4.62 -15.59
C MET A 332 1.59 -5.81 -16.46
N LEU A 333 2.36 -6.90 -16.52
CA LEU A 333 1.94 -8.11 -17.22
C LEU A 333 0.70 -8.75 -16.56
N ILE A 334 0.64 -8.79 -15.24
CA ILE A 334 -0.54 -9.26 -14.50
C ILE A 334 -1.76 -8.39 -14.82
N LEU A 335 -1.61 -7.08 -14.85
CA LEU A 335 -2.67 -6.13 -15.19
C LEU A 335 -3.23 -6.39 -16.60
N LEU A 336 -2.34 -6.65 -17.57
CA LEU A 336 -2.75 -6.88 -18.97
C LEU A 336 -3.44 -8.23 -19.17
N PHE A 337 -2.97 -9.29 -18.52
CA PHE A 337 -3.40 -10.66 -18.81
C PHE A 337 -4.31 -11.27 -17.76
N LEU A 338 -4.15 -10.91 -16.48
CA LEU A 338 -4.87 -11.53 -15.36
C LEU A 338 -5.97 -10.67 -14.78
N MET A 339 -6.01 -9.37 -15.09
CA MET A 339 -7.01 -8.45 -14.52
C MET A 339 -8.47 -8.88 -14.78
N PRO A 340 -8.85 -9.42 -15.95
CA PRO A 340 -10.21 -9.94 -16.16
C PRO A 340 -10.63 -11.00 -15.14
N TYR A 341 -9.69 -11.82 -14.68
CA TYR A 341 -9.96 -12.85 -13.67
C TYR A 341 -10.09 -12.29 -12.25
N ALA A 342 -9.55 -11.10 -12.00
CA ALA A 342 -9.72 -10.41 -10.73
C ALA A 342 -11.19 -10.08 -10.44
N SER A 343 -12.04 -9.94 -11.46
CA SER A 343 -13.49 -9.75 -11.31
C SER A 343 -14.16 -10.86 -10.50
N LEU A 344 -13.60 -12.05 -10.49
CA LEU A 344 -14.15 -13.22 -9.82
C LEU A 344 -13.80 -13.28 -8.31
N ILE A 345 -12.92 -12.43 -7.83
CA ILE A 345 -12.45 -12.44 -6.43
C ILE A 345 -13.58 -11.98 -5.51
N PRO A 346 -13.93 -12.76 -4.46
CA PRO A 346 -14.92 -12.34 -3.48
C PRO A 346 -14.47 -11.13 -2.66
N MET A 347 -15.36 -10.17 -2.43
CA MET A 347 -15.07 -8.99 -1.60
C MET A 347 -14.67 -9.36 -0.17
N SER A 348 -15.29 -10.38 0.41
CA SER A 348 -14.95 -10.87 1.74
C SER A 348 -13.53 -11.45 1.85
N CYS A 349 -12.99 -11.99 0.75
CA CYS A 349 -11.59 -12.43 0.70
C CYS A 349 -10.63 -11.24 0.77
N LEU A 350 -10.91 -10.18 0.02
CA LEU A 350 -10.11 -8.94 0.08
C LEU A 350 -10.20 -8.28 1.46
N ALA A 351 -11.38 -8.27 2.06
CA ALA A 351 -11.58 -7.79 3.42
C ALA A 351 -10.73 -8.59 4.43
N ALA A 352 -10.70 -9.92 4.32
CA ALA A 352 -9.83 -10.76 5.15
C ALA A 352 -8.35 -10.44 4.97
N ILE A 353 -7.90 -10.15 3.73
CA ILE A 353 -6.51 -9.73 3.45
C ILE A 353 -6.20 -8.44 4.19
N LEU A 354 -7.07 -7.44 4.10
CA LEU A 354 -6.84 -6.14 4.75
C LEU A 354 -6.96 -6.21 6.27
N ILE A 355 -7.79 -7.09 6.84
CA ILE A 355 -7.83 -7.36 8.27
C ILE A 355 -6.47 -7.89 8.76
N ILE A 356 -5.86 -8.85 8.05
CA ILE A 356 -4.52 -9.35 8.39
C ILE A 356 -3.46 -8.25 8.24
N VAL A 357 -3.55 -7.41 7.21
CA VAL A 357 -2.65 -6.27 7.03
C VAL A 357 -2.79 -5.29 8.20
N GLY A 358 -4.02 -4.92 8.57
CA GLY A 358 -4.30 -4.07 9.73
C GLY A 358 -3.74 -4.67 11.02
N TYR A 359 -3.97 -5.95 11.27
CA TYR A 359 -3.41 -6.64 12.44
C TYR A 359 -1.88 -6.58 12.46
N ASN A 360 -1.21 -6.86 11.34
CA ASN A 360 0.25 -6.82 11.25
C ASN A 360 0.82 -5.40 11.40
N MET A 361 0.10 -4.38 10.91
CA MET A 361 0.48 -2.97 11.05
C MET A 361 0.26 -2.43 12.46
N SER A 362 -0.72 -2.96 13.19
CA SER A 362 -1.11 -2.41 14.49
C SER A 362 0.04 -2.36 15.49
N GLY A 363 0.99 -3.30 15.39
CA GLY A 363 2.11 -3.39 16.35
C GLY A 363 1.61 -3.39 17.81
N TRP A 364 0.42 -3.96 18.07
CA TRP A 364 -0.31 -3.86 19.33
C TRP A 364 0.54 -4.13 20.57
N ARG A 365 1.55 -5.01 20.46
CA ARG A 365 2.49 -5.29 21.56
C ARG A 365 3.35 -4.06 21.90
N ASN A 366 3.77 -3.30 20.89
CA ASN A 366 4.53 -2.06 21.10
C ASN A 366 3.63 -0.98 21.71
N VAL A 367 2.35 -0.91 21.30
CA VAL A 367 1.37 0.02 21.86
C VAL A 367 1.17 -0.27 23.35
N VAL A 368 0.92 -1.53 23.71
CA VAL A 368 0.76 -1.95 25.11
C VAL A 368 2.01 -1.64 25.93
N HIS A 369 3.19 -1.93 25.38
CA HIS A 369 4.46 -1.63 26.06
C HIS A 369 4.65 -0.12 26.30
N ILE A 370 4.36 0.73 25.32
CA ILE A 370 4.42 2.18 25.46
C ILE A 370 3.42 2.67 26.51
N CYS A 371 2.17 2.19 26.45
CA CYS A 371 1.15 2.55 27.44
C CYS A 371 1.57 2.17 28.88
N LEU A 372 2.16 0.99 29.06
CA LEU A 372 2.64 0.54 30.37
C LEU A 372 3.80 1.39 30.89
N LEU A 373 4.74 1.78 30.04
CA LEU A 373 5.85 2.66 30.41
C LEU A 373 5.34 4.01 30.90
N TYR A 374 4.43 4.65 30.14
CA TYR A 374 3.87 5.96 30.53
C TYR A 374 2.98 5.89 31.78
N THR A 375 2.32 4.76 32.05
CA THR A 375 1.54 4.59 33.28
C THR A 375 2.41 4.31 34.50
N SER A 376 3.56 3.64 34.36
CA SER A 376 4.49 3.45 35.47
C SER A 376 5.21 4.76 35.84
N ASP A 377 5.66 5.54 34.85
CA ASP A 377 6.30 6.83 35.11
C ASP A 377 5.34 7.83 35.77
N ALA A 378 4.04 7.81 35.40
CA ALA A 378 3.02 8.66 36.01
C ALA A 378 2.59 8.18 37.43
N ALA A 379 2.93 6.97 37.82
CA ALA A 379 2.66 6.45 39.16
C ALA A 379 3.82 6.71 40.14
N ASP A 380 4.99 7.02 39.62
CA ASP A 380 6.20 7.35 40.39
C ASP A 380 6.38 8.87 40.64
N GLU A 381 5.54 9.74 40.00
CA GLU A 381 5.39 11.17 40.30
C GLU A 381 4.21 11.44 41.29
#